data_21b46a594975eee222fd2d90f9e7175b
#
_entry.id   21b46a594975eee222fd2d90f9e7175b
#
_cell.length_a   1.000
_cell.length_b   1.000
_cell.length_c   1.000
_cell.angle_alpha   90.00
_cell.angle_beta   90.00
_cell.angle_gamma   90.00
#
_symmetry.space_group_name_H-M   'P 1'
#
loop_
_entity.id
_entity.type
_entity.pdbx_description
1 polymer ?
#
loop_
_entity_poly.entity_id
_entity_poly.type
_entity_poly.pdbx_seq_one_letter_code
_entity_poly.pdbx_strand_id
1 'polypeptide(L)'
;MIEITQVNASLDEAGDENACLIVGKRVAKRVLRCKDSEIKSIELHRKSIDARKKRDVHFILSFRVELTSPHLEREAVDSVAERDHSRVRAIEDDEPSFPSPASDAPQERPVVVGAGCAGLSLRLRSPKQVLSPCSSSAATRHFAARRRSISF
;
A
#
# COMPACT_ATOMS: atom_id res chain seq x y z
N MET A 1 7.60 -11.40 -7.12
CA MET A 1 7.16 -10.08 -7.64
C MET A 1 8.21 -9.02 -7.32
N ILE A 2 8.42 -8.05 -8.20
CA ILE A 2 9.46 -7.00 -8.05
C ILE A 2 8.79 -5.64 -7.93
N GLU A 3 9.21 -4.80 -6.99
CA GLU A 3 8.79 -3.40 -6.93
C GLU A 3 9.91 -2.49 -7.44
N ILE A 4 9.54 -1.60 -8.36
CA ILE A 4 10.40 -0.53 -8.85
C ILE A 4 9.84 0.78 -8.30
N THR A 5 10.66 1.50 -7.52
CA THR A 5 10.26 2.75 -6.86
C THR A 5 11.00 3.94 -7.45
N GLN A 6 10.59 5.16 -7.05
CA GLN A 6 11.26 6.42 -7.41
C GLN A 6 11.41 6.65 -8.92
N VAL A 7 10.40 6.27 -9.69
CA VAL A 7 10.34 6.54 -11.13
C VAL A 7 9.77 7.93 -11.36
N ASN A 8 10.62 8.86 -11.83
CA ASN A 8 10.19 10.21 -12.15
C ASN A 8 9.56 10.23 -13.55
N ALA A 9 8.40 10.88 -13.67
CA ALA A 9 7.71 11.11 -14.93
C ALA A 9 7.14 12.53 -14.95
N SER A 10 7.17 13.20 -16.09
CA SER A 10 6.55 14.51 -16.23
C SER A 10 5.03 14.43 -16.09
N LEU A 11 4.37 15.56 -15.82
CA LEU A 11 2.92 15.62 -15.71
C LEU A 11 2.23 15.18 -17.00
N ASP A 12 2.82 15.49 -18.16
CA ASP A 12 2.29 15.12 -19.46
C ASP A 12 2.50 13.62 -19.77
N GLU A 13 3.65 13.05 -19.36
CA GLU A 13 3.98 11.65 -19.63
C GLU A 13 3.16 10.65 -18.80
N ALA A 14 2.62 11.05 -17.67
CA ALA A 14 1.92 10.19 -16.72
C ALA A 14 0.57 10.78 -16.29
N GLY A 15 -0.13 11.46 -17.21
CA GLY A 15 -1.41 12.11 -16.93
C GLY A 15 -2.48 11.12 -16.47
N ASP A 16 -2.66 10.05 -17.22
CA ASP A 16 -3.61 8.97 -16.93
C ASP A 16 -2.93 7.65 -16.53
N GLU A 17 -3.73 6.66 -16.18
CA GLU A 17 -3.24 5.36 -15.74
C GLU A 17 -2.56 4.57 -16.86
N ASN A 18 -3.10 4.63 -18.08
CA ASN A 18 -2.52 3.96 -19.23
C ASN A 18 -1.15 4.55 -19.59
N ALA A 19 -1.02 5.88 -19.55
CA ALA A 19 0.25 6.56 -19.73
C ALA A 19 1.27 6.15 -18.67
N CYS A 20 0.85 6.04 -17.41
CA CYS A 20 1.69 5.52 -16.32
C CYS A 20 2.19 4.10 -16.63
N LEU A 21 1.34 3.21 -17.12
CA LEU A 21 1.73 1.83 -17.45
C LEU A 21 2.74 1.78 -18.62
N ILE A 22 2.61 2.67 -19.61
CA ILE A 22 3.60 2.79 -20.70
C ILE A 22 4.96 3.22 -20.15
N VAL A 23 4.99 4.21 -19.27
CA VAL A 23 6.20 4.64 -18.55
C VAL A 23 6.77 3.47 -17.74
N GLY A 24 5.91 2.74 -17.01
CA GLY A 24 6.29 1.59 -16.23
C GLY A 24 6.97 0.50 -17.05
N LYS A 25 6.39 0.11 -18.18
CA LYS A 25 6.97 -0.88 -19.11
C LYS A 25 8.34 -0.44 -19.63
N ARG A 26 8.45 0.82 -20.05
CA ARG A 26 9.73 1.39 -20.53
C ARG A 26 10.81 1.33 -19.44
N VAL A 27 10.45 1.68 -18.22
CA VAL A 27 11.39 1.68 -17.09
C VAL A 27 11.75 0.26 -16.66
N ALA A 28 10.76 -0.64 -16.56
CA ALA A 28 10.99 -2.04 -16.22
C ALA A 28 12.01 -2.69 -17.17
N LYS A 29 11.82 -2.56 -18.48
CA LYS A 29 12.76 -3.10 -19.48
C LYS A 29 14.18 -2.56 -19.28
N ARG A 30 14.32 -1.27 -19.01
CA ARG A 30 15.62 -0.63 -18.85
C ARG A 30 16.30 -1.01 -17.56
N VAL A 31 15.55 -1.06 -16.45
CA VAL A 31 16.08 -1.30 -15.11
C VAL A 31 16.36 -2.78 -14.89
N LEU A 32 15.39 -3.64 -15.22
CA LEU A 32 15.49 -5.09 -15.06
C LEU A 32 16.22 -5.78 -16.21
N ARG A 33 16.53 -5.03 -17.31
CA ARG A 33 17.17 -5.55 -18.54
C ARG A 33 16.42 -6.74 -19.15
N CYS A 34 15.12 -6.78 -19.00
CA CYS A 34 14.26 -7.84 -19.50
C CYS A 34 13.62 -7.47 -20.85
N LYS A 35 13.21 -8.50 -21.58
CA LYS A 35 12.45 -8.34 -22.83
C LYS A 35 10.97 -8.15 -22.50
N ASP A 36 10.21 -7.61 -23.45
CA ASP A 36 8.77 -7.40 -23.29
C ASP A 36 8.01 -8.72 -23.07
N SER A 37 8.47 -9.80 -23.70
CA SER A 37 7.92 -11.15 -23.54
C SER A 37 8.17 -11.78 -22.17
N GLU A 38 9.09 -11.24 -21.41
CA GLU A 38 9.46 -11.73 -20.08
C GLU A 38 8.64 -11.05 -18.98
N ILE A 39 7.95 -9.96 -19.31
CA ILE A 39 7.05 -9.25 -18.39
C ILE A 39 5.67 -9.92 -18.45
N LYS A 40 5.26 -10.59 -17.37
CA LYS A 40 3.95 -11.21 -17.24
C LYS A 40 2.87 -10.18 -16.92
N SER A 41 3.11 -9.34 -15.94
CA SER A 41 2.21 -8.25 -15.55
C SER A 41 2.98 -7.04 -15.03
N ILE A 42 2.35 -5.88 -15.13
CA ILE A 42 2.84 -4.64 -14.53
C ILE A 42 1.65 -3.85 -13.99
N GLU A 43 1.78 -3.37 -12.78
CA GLU A 43 0.75 -2.62 -12.07
C GLU A 43 1.33 -1.33 -11.52
N LEU A 44 0.54 -0.26 -11.58
CA LEU A 44 0.85 1.00 -10.92
C LEU A 44 0.51 0.85 -9.42
N HIS A 45 1.54 0.71 -8.59
CA HIS A 45 1.36 0.56 -7.15
C HIS A 45 1.13 1.90 -6.45
N ARG A 46 1.89 2.93 -6.84
CA ARG A 46 1.80 4.25 -6.21
C ARG A 46 2.06 5.36 -7.24
N LYS A 47 1.26 6.41 -7.15
CA LYS A 47 1.45 7.67 -7.87
C LYS A 47 1.41 8.81 -6.87
N SER A 48 2.45 9.61 -6.82
CA SER A 48 2.54 10.80 -5.97
C SER A 48 3.11 11.96 -6.76
N ILE A 49 2.84 13.19 -6.32
CA ILE A 49 3.34 14.41 -6.95
C ILE A 49 4.50 14.94 -6.10
N ASP A 50 5.64 15.19 -6.71
CA ASP A 50 6.70 15.99 -6.12
C ASP A 50 6.59 17.43 -6.61
N ALA A 51 6.18 18.31 -5.71
CA ALA A 51 6.04 19.75 -5.95
C ALA A 51 6.97 20.60 -5.08
N ARG A 52 8.03 19.99 -4.51
CA ARG A 52 8.99 20.70 -3.67
C ARG A 52 9.69 21.83 -4.41
N LYS A 53 9.90 21.66 -5.71
CA LYS A 53 10.46 22.69 -6.58
C LYS A 53 9.38 23.20 -7.53
N LYS A 54 8.95 24.44 -7.37
CA LYS A 54 7.87 25.05 -8.18
C LYS A 54 8.08 24.97 -9.72
N ARG A 55 9.34 24.92 -10.17
CA ARG A 55 9.70 24.86 -11.59
C ARG A 55 9.88 23.44 -12.13
N ASP A 56 9.83 22.44 -11.25
CA ASP A 56 10.10 21.04 -11.57
C ASP A 56 9.09 20.16 -10.82
N VAL A 57 7.83 20.34 -11.17
CA VAL A 57 6.75 19.50 -10.64
C VAL A 57 6.62 18.27 -11.49
N HIS A 58 6.71 17.10 -10.88
CA HIS A 58 6.66 15.82 -11.58
C HIS A 58 6.00 14.73 -10.74
N PHE A 59 5.61 13.64 -11.37
CA PHE A 59 5.14 12.45 -10.67
C PHE A 59 6.31 11.57 -10.22
N ILE A 60 6.16 11.01 -9.03
CA ILE A 60 6.97 9.90 -8.54
C ILE A 60 6.07 8.66 -8.55
N LEU A 61 6.44 7.69 -9.38
CA LEU A 61 5.70 6.46 -9.60
C LEU A 61 6.41 5.27 -8.97
N SER A 62 5.64 4.30 -8.53
CA SER A 62 6.14 2.97 -8.14
C SER A 62 5.32 1.91 -8.86
N PHE A 63 5.99 0.89 -9.38
CA PHE A 63 5.39 -0.19 -10.15
C PHE A 63 5.69 -1.53 -9.50
N ARG A 64 4.71 -2.43 -9.56
CA ARG A 64 4.90 -3.85 -9.29
C ARG A 64 5.00 -4.57 -10.62
N VAL A 65 6.04 -5.36 -10.77
CA VAL A 65 6.35 -6.10 -12.00
C VAL A 65 6.45 -7.57 -11.66
N GLU A 66 5.71 -8.39 -12.38
CA GLU A 66 5.82 -9.84 -12.32
C GLU A 66 6.48 -10.32 -13.62
N LEU A 67 7.55 -11.09 -13.50
CA LEU A 67 8.18 -11.72 -14.65
C LEU A 67 7.62 -13.13 -14.87
N THR A 68 7.80 -13.67 -16.07
CA THR A 68 7.32 -14.99 -16.45
C THR A 68 7.95 -16.14 -15.66
N SER A 69 9.14 -15.91 -15.08
CA SER A 69 9.86 -16.90 -14.29
C SER A 69 10.40 -16.31 -13.00
N PRO A 70 10.23 -17.01 -11.85
CA PRO A 70 10.81 -16.59 -10.57
C PRO A 70 12.34 -16.52 -10.59
N HIS A 71 12.98 -17.28 -11.47
CA HIS A 71 14.43 -17.23 -11.63
C HIS A 71 14.87 -15.90 -12.23
N LEU A 72 14.16 -15.43 -13.26
CA LEU A 72 14.41 -14.12 -13.87
C LEU A 72 14.20 -12.99 -12.87
N GLU A 73 13.22 -13.12 -11.96
CA GLU A 73 13.00 -12.13 -10.91
C GLU A 73 14.19 -12.00 -9.97
N ARG A 74 14.74 -13.11 -9.50
CA ARG A 74 15.92 -13.13 -8.61
C ARG A 74 17.14 -12.56 -9.32
N GLU A 75 17.42 -13.03 -10.51
CA GLU A 75 18.56 -12.58 -11.32
C GLU A 75 18.46 -11.07 -11.63
N ALA A 76 17.26 -10.58 -11.97
CA ALA A 76 17.02 -9.16 -12.20
C ALA A 76 17.25 -8.33 -10.93
N VAL A 77 16.75 -8.77 -9.78
CA VAL A 77 16.95 -8.08 -8.50
C VAL A 77 18.43 -8.07 -8.12
N ASP A 78 19.13 -9.21 -8.21
CA ASP A 78 20.54 -9.32 -7.88
C ASP A 78 21.41 -8.41 -8.78
N SER A 79 21.13 -8.40 -10.08
CA SER A 79 21.85 -7.55 -11.03
C SER A 79 21.66 -6.06 -10.82
N VAL A 80 20.52 -5.63 -10.29
CA VAL A 80 20.24 -4.23 -9.94
C VAL A 80 20.75 -3.91 -8.56
N ALA A 81 20.72 -4.87 -7.64
CA ALA A 81 21.20 -4.71 -6.29
C ALA A 81 22.67 -4.24 -6.24
N GLU A 82 23.49 -4.67 -7.17
CA GLU A 82 24.87 -4.21 -7.31
C GLU A 82 25.00 -2.72 -7.72
N ARG A 83 23.94 -2.11 -8.28
CA ARG A 83 24.00 -0.77 -8.87
C ARG A 83 23.15 0.27 -8.11
N ASP A 84 21.96 -0.11 -7.69
CA ASP A 84 21.01 0.81 -7.06
C ASP A 84 19.96 0.09 -6.20
N HIS A 85 20.38 -0.37 -5.01
CA HIS A 85 19.52 -1.05 -4.03
C HIS A 85 18.26 -0.24 -3.63
N SER A 86 18.28 1.07 -3.85
CA SER A 86 17.21 1.93 -3.35
C SER A 86 15.95 1.91 -4.20
N ARG A 87 16.06 1.46 -5.45
CA ARG A 87 14.97 1.56 -6.44
C ARG A 87 14.26 0.26 -6.75
N VAL A 88 14.91 -0.88 -6.54
CA VAL A 88 14.37 -2.19 -6.90
C VAL A 88 14.46 -3.13 -5.72
N ARG A 89 13.34 -3.74 -5.37
CA ARG A 89 13.28 -4.73 -4.30
C ARG A 89 12.37 -5.90 -4.68
N ALA A 90 12.72 -7.08 -4.23
CA ALA A 90 11.80 -8.21 -4.24
C ALA A 90 10.69 -7.95 -3.22
N ILE A 91 9.45 -8.24 -3.60
CA ILE A 91 8.31 -8.25 -2.68
C ILE A 91 7.88 -9.71 -2.58
N GLU A 92 7.86 -10.22 -1.36
CA GLU A 92 7.09 -11.40 -1.02
C GLU A 92 5.67 -10.93 -0.69
N ASP A 93 4.67 -11.59 -1.26
CA ASP A 93 3.27 -11.34 -0.88
C ASP A 93 3.06 -11.93 0.53
N ASP A 94 3.49 -11.18 1.52
CA ASP A 94 3.14 -11.45 2.91
C ASP A 94 1.68 -11.06 3.11
N GLU A 95 0.79 -12.03 3.00
CA GLU A 95 -0.54 -11.84 3.56
C GLU A 95 -0.39 -11.58 5.07
N PRO A 96 -0.96 -10.46 5.56
CA PRO A 96 -0.85 -10.14 6.98
C PRO A 96 -1.45 -11.27 7.81
N SER A 97 -0.59 -12.09 8.41
CA SER A 97 -1.02 -13.13 9.34
C SER A 97 -1.48 -12.47 10.63
N PHE A 98 -2.71 -12.74 11.02
CA PHE A 98 -3.21 -12.30 12.31
C PHE A 98 -2.90 -13.35 13.35
N PRO A 99 -2.47 -12.94 14.56
CA PRO A 99 -2.25 -13.87 15.63
C PRO A 99 -3.54 -14.63 15.92
N SER A 100 -3.42 -15.92 16.20
CA SER A 100 -4.54 -16.75 16.62
C SER A 100 -5.18 -16.16 17.88
N PRO A 101 -6.51 -16.26 18.05
CA PRO A 101 -7.16 -15.83 19.27
C PRO A 101 -6.50 -16.49 20.48
N ALA A 102 -6.28 -15.71 21.54
CA ALA A 102 -5.77 -16.27 22.81
C ALA A 102 -6.74 -17.32 23.33
N SER A 103 -6.19 -18.42 23.86
CA SER A 103 -7.00 -19.51 24.46
C SER A 103 -7.77 -19.02 25.68
N ASP A 104 -7.21 -18.05 26.39
CA ASP A 104 -7.81 -17.46 27.57
C ASP A 104 -8.34 -16.06 27.23
N ALA A 105 -9.66 -15.95 27.14
CA ALA A 105 -10.29 -14.65 26.95
C ALA A 105 -10.14 -13.81 28.24
N PRO A 106 -9.75 -12.54 28.16
CA PRO A 106 -9.67 -11.68 29.32
C PRO A 106 -11.05 -11.55 29.95
N GLN A 107 -11.11 -11.65 31.31
CA GLN A 107 -12.37 -11.52 32.03
C GLN A 107 -12.97 -10.11 31.95
N GLU A 108 -12.12 -9.11 31.77
CA GLU A 108 -12.54 -7.73 31.61
C GLU A 108 -12.62 -7.33 30.11
N ARG A 109 -13.60 -6.51 29.80
CA ARG A 109 -13.79 -6.01 28.42
C ARG A 109 -12.70 -5.00 28.07
N PRO A 110 -11.99 -5.19 26.95
CA PRO A 110 -11.00 -4.21 26.51
C PRO A 110 -11.68 -2.89 26.14
N VAL A 111 -11.06 -1.79 26.54
CA VAL A 111 -11.51 -0.43 26.21
C VAL A 111 -10.64 0.09 25.07
N VAL A 112 -11.28 0.48 23.95
CA VAL A 112 -10.59 1.09 22.82
C VAL A 112 -10.84 2.60 22.85
N VAL A 113 -9.76 3.36 23.07
CA VAL A 113 -9.81 4.82 23.08
C VAL A 113 -9.28 5.36 21.74
N GLY A 114 -10.15 6.05 21.03
CA GLY A 114 -9.84 6.67 19.74
C GLY A 114 -10.46 5.93 18.55
N ALA A 115 -10.88 6.71 17.55
CA ALA A 115 -11.45 6.21 16.29
C ALA A 115 -10.50 6.39 15.10
N GLY A 116 -9.20 6.30 15.34
CA GLY A 116 -8.19 6.23 14.27
C GLY A 116 -8.16 4.84 13.61
N CYS A 117 -7.30 4.68 12.60
CA CYS A 117 -7.20 3.42 11.84
C CYS A 117 -7.01 2.20 12.74
N ALA A 118 -6.16 2.28 13.76
CA ALA A 118 -5.91 1.18 14.69
C ALA A 118 -7.16 0.82 15.51
N GLY A 119 -7.85 1.82 16.08
CA GLY A 119 -9.06 1.59 16.87
C GLY A 119 -10.22 1.02 16.07
N LEU A 120 -10.39 1.48 14.82
CA LEU A 120 -11.39 0.93 13.90
C LEU A 120 -11.07 -0.49 13.47
N SER A 121 -9.80 -0.78 13.17
CA SER A 121 -9.36 -2.11 12.78
C SER A 121 -9.53 -3.12 13.90
N LEU A 122 -9.17 -2.75 15.13
CA LEU A 122 -9.40 -3.56 16.33
C LEU A 122 -10.88 -3.88 16.51
N ARG A 123 -11.75 -2.89 16.36
CA ARG A 123 -13.19 -3.06 16.50
C ARG A 123 -13.81 -3.98 15.44
N LEU A 124 -13.37 -3.84 14.20
CA LEU A 124 -13.87 -4.67 13.10
C LEU A 124 -13.43 -6.12 13.19
N ARG A 125 -12.25 -6.36 13.76
CA ARG A 125 -11.66 -7.69 13.87
C ARG A 125 -11.93 -8.41 15.18
N SER A 126 -12.33 -7.70 16.23
CA SER A 126 -12.77 -8.36 17.47
C SER A 126 -13.98 -9.25 17.19
N PRO A 127 -13.90 -10.55 17.44
CA PRO A 127 -15.02 -11.47 17.19
C PRO A 127 -16.25 -10.95 17.95
N LYS A 128 -17.35 -10.77 17.26
CA LYS A 128 -18.58 -10.19 17.80
C LYS A 128 -19.13 -10.94 19.00
N GLN A 129 -18.70 -12.18 19.22
CA GLN A 129 -19.17 -13.05 20.27
C GLN A 129 -18.33 -13.04 21.55
N VAL A 130 -17.04 -12.64 21.49
CA VAL A 130 -16.13 -12.76 22.65
C VAL A 130 -15.76 -11.39 23.24
N LEU A 131 -15.65 -10.35 22.41
CA LEU A 131 -15.23 -9.03 22.85
C LEU A 131 -16.12 -7.95 22.20
N SER A 132 -16.96 -7.31 22.99
CA SER A 132 -17.64 -6.08 22.58
C SER A 132 -16.82 -4.88 23.08
N PRO A 133 -15.88 -4.34 22.30
CA PRO A 133 -15.07 -3.23 22.77
C PRO A 133 -15.94 -1.99 22.99
N CYS A 134 -15.78 -1.34 24.12
CA CYS A 134 -16.32 -0.02 24.37
C CYS A 134 -15.38 1.00 23.69
N SER A 135 -15.85 1.72 22.68
CA SER A 135 -15.08 2.78 22.04
C SER A 135 -15.50 4.13 22.57
N SER A 136 -14.56 4.90 23.08
CA SER A 136 -14.77 6.31 23.42
C SER A 136 -13.90 7.17 22.50
N SER A 137 -14.53 8.01 21.68
CA SER A 137 -13.82 9.04 20.93
C SER A 137 -14.60 10.36 20.99
N ALA A 138 -13.90 11.47 20.85
CA ALA A 138 -14.54 12.79 20.76
C ALA A 138 -15.54 12.86 19.58
N ALA A 139 -15.24 12.18 18.47
CA ALA A 139 -16.14 12.10 17.31
C ALA A 139 -17.46 11.37 17.64
N THR A 140 -17.39 10.30 18.43
CA THR A 140 -18.59 9.55 18.82
C THR A 140 -19.50 10.38 19.72
N ARG A 141 -18.96 11.22 20.58
CA ARG A 141 -19.76 12.15 21.41
C ARG A 141 -20.48 13.19 20.56
N HIS A 142 -19.82 13.73 19.53
CA HIS A 142 -20.45 14.69 18.63
C HIS A 142 -21.62 14.08 17.82
N PHE A 143 -21.50 12.84 17.42
CA PHE A 143 -22.56 12.14 16.68
C PHE A 143 -23.76 11.78 17.58
N ALA A 144 -23.50 11.41 18.82
CA ALA A 144 -24.58 11.13 19.79
C ALA A 144 -25.34 12.41 20.22
N ALA A 145 -24.63 13.54 20.35
CA ALA A 145 -25.24 14.83 20.65
C ALA A 145 -26.15 15.33 19.51
N ARG A 146 -25.75 15.11 18.26
CA ARG A 146 -26.59 15.46 17.09
C ARG A 146 -27.86 14.63 16.95
N ARG A 147 -27.86 13.37 17.40
CA ARG A 147 -29.08 12.52 17.39
C ARG A 147 -30.12 12.93 18.45
N ARG A 148 -29.70 13.58 19.53
CA ARG A 148 -30.63 14.04 20.57
C ARG A 148 -31.34 15.36 20.25
N SER A 149 -30.86 16.10 19.24
CA SER A 149 -31.47 17.35 18.82
C SER A 149 -32.54 17.22 17.71
N ILE A 150 -32.84 15.97 17.30
CA ILE A 150 -33.92 15.67 16.34
C ILE A 150 -34.91 14.72 17.04
N SER A 151 -35.58 15.24 18.06
CA SER A 151 -36.83 14.70 18.58
C SER A 151 -37.83 15.84 18.56
N PHE A 152 -38.74 15.79 17.59
CA PHE A 152 -39.98 16.56 17.59
C PHE A 152 -40.89 16.08 18.69
#